data_fc1527bbb4921262e3204c2b410df0b6
#
_entry.id   fc1527bbb4921262e3204c2b410df0b6
#
_cell.length_a   1.000
_cell.length_b   1.000
_cell.length_c   1.000
_cell.angle_alpha   90.00
_cell.angle_beta   90.00
_cell.angle_gamma   90.00
#
_symmetry.space_group_name_H-M   'P 1'
#
loop_
_entity.id
_entity.type
_entity.pdbx_description
1 polymer ?
#
loop_
_entity_poly.entity_id
_entity_poly.type
_entity_poly.pdbx_seq_one_letter_code
_entity_poly.pdbx_strand_id
1 'polypeptide(L)'
;MGRLPSALSAYTSHAYIIEGEADERLSLGYSFAKGLNCLEGPGDACDHCLSCRVFESGNHPDIFYVVGTKTTGIGVEDVREQLVQEMATQPFKYKYKIFIVDKAENLTPAAQNALLKTIEEPAPYGVFLFLATHVHTLLPTLLSRCVLVKLGEKLREPDLEQEALAEEIADNIAHMDILDTLALYKRFEQYKESRESMAQMLDMLYLSYSRRIKQGVARSEAANKLWFDNISAIQHTKQILAQNGNFQLAVELLLLKLNGIKEFI
;
A
#
# COMPACT_ATOMS: atom_id res chain seq x y z
N MET A 1 -9.69 -14.87 10.94
CA MET A 1 -9.04 -14.44 9.68
C MET A 1 -9.29 -12.96 9.54
N GLY A 2 -8.22 -12.13 9.54
CA GLY A 2 -8.35 -10.67 9.39
C GLY A 2 -8.72 -10.30 7.94
N ARG A 3 -9.54 -9.25 7.76
CA ARG A 3 -9.80 -8.68 6.43
C ARG A 3 -8.50 -8.26 5.77
N LEU A 4 -8.37 -8.51 4.45
CA LEU A 4 -7.23 -8.01 3.66
C LEU A 4 -7.11 -6.48 3.81
N PRO A 5 -5.90 -5.95 4.01
CA PRO A 5 -5.67 -4.50 3.98
C PRO A 5 -6.26 -3.86 2.72
N SER A 6 -6.76 -2.63 2.83
CA SER A 6 -7.41 -1.92 1.71
C SER A 6 -6.52 -1.83 0.46
N ALA A 7 -5.20 -1.75 0.63
CA ALA A 7 -4.23 -1.75 -0.46
C ALA A 7 -4.23 -3.07 -1.27
N LEU A 8 -4.58 -4.19 -0.64
CA LEU A 8 -4.68 -5.51 -1.29
C LEU A 8 -6.10 -5.82 -1.75
N SER A 9 -7.13 -5.36 -1.03
CA SER A 9 -8.54 -5.64 -1.36
C SER A 9 -9.00 -5.02 -2.68
N ALA A 10 -8.36 -3.94 -3.15
CA ALA A 10 -8.72 -3.25 -4.38
C ALA A 10 -8.02 -3.80 -5.64
N TYR A 11 -7.02 -4.68 -5.51
CA TYR A 11 -6.13 -5.15 -6.59
C TYR A 11 -5.79 -4.04 -7.60
N THR A 12 -4.98 -3.09 -7.15
CA THR A 12 -4.68 -1.86 -7.89
C THR A 12 -3.32 -1.87 -8.61
N SER A 13 -2.49 -2.90 -8.37
CA SER A 13 -1.13 -2.98 -8.90
C SER A 13 -0.74 -4.43 -9.24
N HIS A 14 0.30 -4.58 -10.03
CA HIS A 14 0.90 -5.87 -10.38
C HIS A 14 2.02 -6.30 -9.41
N ALA A 15 2.56 -5.39 -8.62
CA ALA A 15 3.66 -5.67 -7.71
C ALA A 15 3.39 -5.12 -6.31
N TYR A 16 3.60 -5.95 -5.30
CA TYR A 16 3.38 -5.65 -3.89
C TYR A 16 4.59 -6.06 -3.07
N ILE A 17 4.94 -5.25 -2.08
CA ILE A 17 5.87 -5.60 -1.03
C ILE A 17 5.09 -5.67 0.28
N ILE A 18 5.17 -6.79 0.98
CA ILE A 18 4.55 -7.00 2.28
C ILE A 18 5.67 -7.06 3.31
N GLU A 19 5.78 -6.01 4.13
CA GLU A 19 6.77 -5.90 5.20
C GLU A 19 6.16 -6.30 6.54
N GLY A 20 6.85 -7.15 7.29
CA GLY A 20 6.42 -7.57 8.62
C GLY A 20 7.10 -8.82 9.14
N GLU A 21 6.68 -9.24 10.33
CA GLU A 21 7.14 -10.50 10.93
C GLU A 21 6.77 -11.71 10.06
N ALA A 22 7.60 -12.77 10.15
CA ALA A 22 7.53 -13.91 9.24
C ALA A 22 6.13 -14.52 9.12
N ASP A 23 5.49 -14.84 10.25
CA ASP A 23 4.19 -15.52 10.26
C ASP A 23 3.07 -14.63 9.71
N GLU A 24 3.10 -13.34 10.04
CA GLU A 24 2.08 -12.38 9.59
C GLU A 24 2.19 -12.11 8.10
N ARG A 25 3.41 -11.81 7.59
CA ARG A 25 3.61 -11.53 6.16
C ARG A 25 3.34 -12.73 5.27
N LEU A 26 3.73 -13.94 5.70
CA LEU A 26 3.43 -15.17 4.97
C LEU A 26 1.92 -15.43 4.95
N SER A 27 1.26 -15.34 6.09
CA SER A 27 -0.19 -15.53 6.20
C SER A 27 -0.95 -14.57 5.30
N LEU A 28 -0.58 -13.27 5.32
CA LEU A 28 -1.21 -12.27 4.47
C LEU A 28 -0.89 -12.49 2.98
N GLY A 29 0.37 -12.71 2.63
CA GLY A 29 0.79 -12.93 1.25
C GLY A 29 0.11 -14.13 0.62
N TYR A 30 -0.01 -15.22 1.37
CA TYR A 30 -0.68 -16.44 0.92
C TYR A 30 -2.20 -16.27 0.81
N SER A 31 -2.83 -15.62 1.79
CA SER A 31 -4.26 -15.30 1.72
C SER A 31 -4.58 -14.43 0.52
N PHE A 32 -3.74 -13.44 0.24
CA PHE A 32 -3.89 -12.57 -0.93
C PHE A 32 -3.71 -13.33 -2.25
N ALA A 33 -2.64 -14.12 -2.40
CA ALA A 33 -2.40 -14.93 -3.59
C ALA A 33 -3.55 -15.92 -3.85
N LYS A 34 -4.04 -16.58 -2.81
CA LYS A 34 -5.17 -17.50 -2.84
C LYS A 34 -6.46 -16.80 -3.27
N GLY A 35 -6.71 -15.61 -2.71
CA GLY A 35 -7.90 -14.80 -3.01
C GLY A 35 -7.93 -14.28 -4.45
N LEU A 36 -6.78 -13.91 -5.03
CA LEU A 36 -6.69 -13.45 -6.42
C LEU A 36 -7.15 -14.50 -7.44
N ASN A 37 -6.84 -15.77 -7.20
CA ASN A 37 -7.22 -16.88 -8.06
C ASN A 37 -8.46 -17.65 -7.54
N CYS A 38 -9.17 -17.12 -6.55
CA CYS A 38 -10.40 -17.71 -6.05
C CYS A 38 -11.49 -17.71 -7.15
N LEU A 39 -12.14 -18.85 -7.38
CA LEU A 39 -13.16 -18.99 -8.41
C LEU A 39 -14.51 -18.34 -8.05
N GLU A 40 -14.73 -18.04 -6.78
CA GLU A 40 -15.95 -17.38 -6.30
C GLU A 40 -15.86 -15.84 -6.28
N GLY A 41 -14.74 -15.32 -6.76
CA GLY A 41 -14.50 -13.89 -6.94
C GLY A 41 -13.18 -13.46 -6.31
N PRO A 42 -12.58 -12.37 -6.82
CA PRO A 42 -11.35 -11.81 -6.25
C PRO A 42 -11.64 -11.15 -4.90
N GLY A 43 -10.76 -11.39 -3.94
CA GLY A 43 -10.87 -10.83 -2.59
C GLY A 43 -10.47 -11.84 -1.54
N ASP A 44 -11.33 -12.08 -0.56
CA ASP A 44 -11.10 -13.12 0.46
C ASP A 44 -11.27 -14.52 -0.16
N ALA A 45 -10.31 -15.39 0.12
CA ALA A 45 -10.37 -16.76 -0.38
C ALA A 45 -11.56 -17.52 0.23
N CYS A 46 -12.34 -18.22 -0.60
CA CYS A 46 -13.51 -18.98 -0.12
C CYS A 46 -13.16 -20.31 0.58
N ASP A 47 -11.91 -20.77 0.47
CA ASP A 47 -11.33 -21.99 1.06
C ASP A 47 -11.92 -23.32 0.55
N HIS A 48 -12.98 -23.32 -0.23
CA HIS A 48 -13.66 -24.54 -0.69
C HIS A 48 -13.68 -24.76 -2.21
N CYS A 49 -13.45 -23.74 -3.03
CA CYS A 49 -13.36 -23.92 -4.48
C CYS A 49 -12.11 -24.71 -4.89
N LEU A 50 -12.07 -25.15 -6.14
CA LEU A 50 -10.96 -25.97 -6.65
C LEU A 50 -9.61 -25.23 -6.54
N SER A 51 -9.55 -23.93 -6.90
CA SER A 51 -8.34 -23.13 -6.80
C SER A 51 -7.82 -23.07 -5.36
N CYS A 52 -8.70 -22.73 -4.40
CA CYS A 52 -8.33 -22.65 -2.98
C CYS A 52 -7.80 -23.98 -2.43
N ARG A 53 -8.46 -25.11 -2.79
CA ARG A 53 -8.00 -26.44 -2.37
C ARG A 53 -6.67 -26.86 -2.98
N VAL A 54 -6.45 -26.54 -4.26
CA VAL A 54 -5.18 -26.83 -4.94
C VAL A 54 -4.06 -25.96 -4.36
N PHE A 55 -4.36 -24.72 -3.99
CA PHE A 55 -3.41 -23.85 -3.26
C PHE A 55 -2.96 -24.50 -1.94
N GLU A 56 -3.91 -24.97 -1.13
CA GLU A 56 -3.61 -25.63 0.17
C GLU A 56 -2.78 -26.91 0.03
N SER A 57 -2.89 -27.60 -1.11
CA SER A 57 -2.04 -28.77 -1.38
C SER A 57 -0.61 -28.43 -1.80
N GLY A 58 -0.28 -27.15 -1.96
CA GLY A 58 1.04 -26.67 -2.40
C GLY A 58 1.35 -26.87 -3.89
N ASN A 59 0.37 -27.33 -4.70
CA ASN A 59 0.57 -27.68 -6.11
C ASN A 59 -0.23 -26.80 -7.08
N HIS A 60 -0.41 -25.52 -6.73
CA HIS A 60 -1.16 -24.61 -7.59
C HIS A 60 -0.37 -24.28 -8.87
N PRO A 61 -0.90 -24.56 -10.09
CA PRO A 61 -0.14 -24.48 -11.33
C PRO A 61 0.26 -23.05 -11.75
N ASP A 62 -0.43 -22.04 -11.22
CA ASP A 62 -0.23 -20.65 -11.57
C ASP A 62 0.29 -19.80 -10.38
N ILE A 63 0.81 -20.47 -9.33
CA ILE A 63 1.47 -19.81 -8.20
C ILE A 63 2.87 -20.39 -8.04
N PHE A 64 3.87 -19.53 -8.11
CA PHE A 64 5.29 -19.86 -8.14
C PHE A 64 5.99 -19.28 -6.92
N TYR A 65 6.78 -20.11 -6.26
CA TYR A 65 7.63 -19.69 -5.16
C TYR A 65 9.06 -19.52 -5.68
N VAL A 66 9.56 -18.31 -5.65
CA VAL A 66 10.93 -18.00 -6.09
C VAL A 66 11.89 -18.23 -4.93
N VAL A 67 12.79 -19.18 -5.10
CA VAL A 67 13.76 -19.59 -4.09
C VAL A 67 15.18 -19.52 -4.62
N GLY A 68 16.13 -19.20 -3.75
CA GLY A 68 17.55 -19.22 -4.11
C GLY A 68 18.08 -20.65 -4.22
N THR A 69 18.79 -20.96 -5.27
CA THR A 69 19.49 -22.23 -5.47
C THR A 69 20.79 -22.32 -4.65
N LYS A 70 21.29 -21.17 -4.18
CA LYS A 70 22.53 -21.06 -3.40
C LYS A 70 22.26 -20.52 -1.99
N THR A 71 23.08 -20.88 -1.05
CA THR A 71 23.02 -20.38 0.34
C THR A 71 23.30 -18.87 0.46
N THR A 72 23.83 -18.25 -0.60
CA THR A 72 24.17 -16.81 -0.65
C THR A 72 22.97 -15.89 -0.96
N GLY A 73 21.79 -16.46 -1.14
CA GLY A 73 20.56 -15.71 -1.45
C GLY A 73 20.00 -16.01 -2.83
N ILE A 74 19.04 -15.20 -3.28
CA ILE A 74 18.37 -15.32 -4.57
C ILE A 74 19.16 -14.52 -5.61
N GLY A 75 19.75 -15.21 -6.55
CA GLY A 75 20.60 -14.63 -7.60
C GLY A 75 19.85 -14.23 -8.86
N VAL A 76 20.58 -13.69 -9.84
CA VAL A 76 20.01 -13.27 -11.15
C VAL A 76 19.48 -14.48 -11.91
N GLU A 77 20.18 -15.60 -11.89
CA GLU A 77 19.78 -16.84 -12.57
C GLU A 77 18.48 -17.37 -11.98
N ASP A 78 18.34 -17.41 -10.64
CA ASP A 78 17.12 -17.85 -9.96
C ASP A 78 15.92 -17.02 -10.41
N VAL A 79 16.08 -15.70 -10.45
CA VAL A 79 15.03 -14.77 -10.90
C VAL A 79 14.69 -14.95 -12.37
N ARG A 80 15.70 -15.11 -13.24
CA ARG A 80 15.47 -15.29 -14.69
C ARG A 80 14.72 -16.59 -14.98
N GLU A 81 15.12 -17.69 -14.37
CA GLU A 81 14.54 -19.00 -14.63
C GLU A 81 13.15 -19.13 -14.01
N GLN A 82 13.01 -18.81 -12.72
CA GLN A 82 11.79 -19.07 -11.96
C GLN A 82 10.73 -17.98 -12.11
N LEU A 83 11.09 -16.77 -12.59
CA LEU A 83 10.17 -15.66 -12.68
C LEU A 83 10.09 -15.08 -14.10
N VAL A 84 11.20 -14.60 -14.68
CA VAL A 84 11.16 -13.89 -15.97
C VAL A 84 10.75 -14.83 -17.12
N GLN A 85 11.30 -16.05 -17.18
CA GLN A 85 10.94 -17.02 -18.21
C GLN A 85 9.51 -17.52 -18.01
N GLU A 86 9.11 -17.79 -16.78
CA GLU A 86 7.75 -18.22 -16.46
C GLU A 86 6.72 -17.13 -16.78
N MET A 87 7.04 -15.86 -16.57
CA MET A 87 6.15 -14.74 -16.92
C MET A 87 5.88 -14.61 -18.42
N ALA A 88 6.77 -15.13 -19.28
CA ALA A 88 6.58 -15.09 -20.72
C ALA A 88 5.43 -15.99 -21.22
N THR A 89 4.96 -16.93 -20.41
CA THR A 89 3.85 -17.84 -20.74
C THR A 89 2.58 -17.44 -19.99
N GLN A 90 1.43 -17.66 -20.64
CA GLN A 90 0.12 -17.41 -20.01
C GLN A 90 -0.12 -18.34 -18.83
N PRO A 91 -1.01 -17.96 -17.88
CA PRO A 91 -1.45 -18.86 -16.83
C PRO A 91 -1.98 -20.17 -17.39
N PHE A 92 -1.71 -21.27 -16.71
CA PHE A 92 -2.15 -22.60 -17.15
C PHE A 92 -3.67 -22.76 -17.02
N LYS A 93 -4.25 -22.29 -15.93
CA LYS A 93 -5.67 -22.55 -15.63
C LYS A 93 -6.43 -21.37 -15.00
N TYR A 94 -5.76 -20.54 -14.21
CA TYR A 94 -6.43 -19.52 -13.42
C TYR A 94 -6.18 -18.11 -14.00
N LYS A 95 -6.75 -17.09 -13.36
CA LYS A 95 -6.75 -15.73 -13.89
C LYS A 95 -5.37 -15.07 -13.84
N TYR A 96 -4.65 -15.30 -12.76
CA TYR A 96 -3.36 -14.64 -12.53
C TYR A 96 -2.24 -15.66 -12.35
N LYS A 97 -1.07 -15.30 -12.88
CA LYS A 97 0.20 -15.97 -12.63
C LYS A 97 0.93 -15.21 -11.53
N ILE A 98 1.06 -15.84 -10.36
CA ILE A 98 1.49 -15.17 -9.14
C ILE A 98 2.86 -15.67 -8.73
N PHE A 99 3.80 -14.76 -8.51
CA PHE A 99 5.16 -15.04 -8.06
C PHE A 99 5.33 -14.54 -6.63
N ILE A 100 5.64 -15.46 -5.73
CA ILE A 100 5.88 -15.18 -4.31
C ILE A 100 7.38 -15.31 -4.06
N VAL A 101 8.00 -14.21 -3.63
CA VAL A 101 9.40 -14.14 -3.22
C VAL A 101 9.41 -13.97 -1.70
N ASP A 102 9.52 -15.08 -0.95
CA ASP A 102 9.70 -14.98 0.50
C ASP A 102 11.14 -14.59 0.84
N LYS A 103 11.30 -13.81 1.92
CA LYS A 103 12.57 -13.21 2.32
C LYS A 103 13.20 -12.44 1.17
N ALA A 104 12.41 -11.49 0.62
CA ALA A 104 12.84 -10.67 -0.50
C ALA A 104 14.15 -9.88 -0.22
N GLU A 105 14.49 -9.68 1.06
CA GLU A 105 15.78 -9.18 1.51
C GLU A 105 16.98 -10.03 1.08
N ASN A 106 16.75 -11.30 0.72
CA ASN A 106 17.80 -12.21 0.20
C ASN A 106 18.03 -12.04 -1.32
N LEU A 107 17.24 -11.22 -2.02
CA LEU A 107 17.51 -10.86 -3.41
C LEU A 107 18.82 -10.07 -3.51
N THR A 108 19.78 -10.56 -4.28
CA THR A 108 20.98 -9.77 -4.58
C THR A 108 20.61 -8.47 -5.31
N PRO A 109 21.40 -7.39 -5.19
CA PRO A 109 21.13 -6.15 -5.94
C PRO A 109 21.02 -6.36 -7.45
N ALA A 110 21.80 -7.29 -8.01
CA ALA A 110 21.74 -7.66 -9.41
C ALA A 110 20.42 -8.38 -9.78
N ALA A 111 19.91 -9.25 -8.88
CA ALA A 111 18.62 -9.92 -9.04
C ALA A 111 17.46 -8.92 -8.98
N GLN A 112 17.49 -7.97 -8.04
CA GLN A 112 16.51 -6.90 -7.95
C GLN A 112 16.48 -6.06 -9.24
N ASN A 113 17.63 -5.68 -9.78
CA ASN A 113 17.71 -4.94 -11.05
C ASN A 113 17.19 -5.76 -12.24
N ALA A 114 17.40 -7.07 -12.27
CA ALA A 114 16.88 -7.93 -13.34
C ALA A 114 15.35 -8.01 -13.36
N LEU A 115 14.67 -7.76 -12.21
CA LEU A 115 13.21 -7.72 -12.09
C LEU A 115 12.58 -6.43 -12.61
N LEU A 116 13.32 -5.31 -12.61
CA LEU A 116 12.74 -3.98 -12.83
C LEU A 116 11.96 -3.89 -14.13
N LYS A 117 12.52 -4.39 -15.24
CA LYS A 117 11.84 -4.37 -16.54
C LYS A 117 10.53 -5.17 -16.52
N THR A 118 10.52 -6.33 -15.88
CA THR A 118 9.34 -7.19 -15.81
C THR A 118 8.24 -6.60 -14.92
N ILE A 119 8.65 -5.81 -13.91
CA ILE A 119 7.70 -5.11 -13.01
C ILE A 119 7.18 -3.82 -13.66
N GLU A 120 7.97 -3.14 -14.49
CA GLU A 120 7.55 -1.94 -15.23
C GLU A 120 6.53 -2.25 -16.33
N GLU A 121 6.77 -3.35 -17.05
CA GLU A 121 5.95 -3.78 -18.18
C GLU A 121 5.40 -5.21 -17.93
N PRO A 122 4.59 -5.42 -16.90
CA PRO A 122 4.10 -6.74 -16.54
C PRO A 122 3.10 -7.24 -17.57
N ALA A 123 3.08 -8.56 -17.79
CA ALA A 123 1.96 -9.17 -18.50
C ALA A 123 0.66 -8.93 -17.72
N PRO A 124 -0.50 -8.73 -18.41
CA PRO A 124 -1.76 -8.38 -17.75
C PRO A 124 -2.23 -9.38 -16.67
N TYR A 125 -1.70 -10.57 -16.70
CA TYR A 125 -1.99 -11.66 -15.75
C TYR A 125 -0.93 -11.83 -14.66
N GLY A 126 0.17 -11.08 -14.72
CA GLY A 126 1.30 -11.23 -13.80
C GLY A 126 1.11 -10.49 -12.49
N VAL A 127 1.41 -11.15 -11.37
CA VAL A 127 1.41 -10.55 -10.03
C VAL A 127 2.66 -10.95 -9.28
N PHE A 128 3.31 -9.97 -8.64
CA PHE A 128 4.53 -10.16 -7.87
C PHE A 128 4.28 -9.81 -6.41
N LEU A 129 4.58 -10.74 -5.52
CA LEU A 129 4.50 -10.59 -4.07
C LEU A 129 5.89 -10.75 -3.44
N PHE A 130 6.48 -9.65 -3.01
CA PHE A 130 7.74 -9.63 -2.29
C PHE A 130 7.44 -9.58 -0.79
N LEU A 131 7.78 -10.63 -0.06
CA LEU A 131 7.58 -10.72 1.38
C LEU A 131 8.92 -10.43 2.07
N ALA A 132 9.00 -9.33 2.81
CA ALA A 132 10.25 -8.89 3.44
C ALA A 132 10.06 -8.62 4.94
N THR A 133 11.09 -8.88 5.74
CA THR A 133 11.12 -8.46 7.14
C THR A 133 11.37 -6.96 7.24
N HIS A 134 12.26 -6.44 6.39
CA HIS A 134 12.62 -5.03 6.36
C HIS A 134 12.82 -4.55 4.93
N VAL A 135 12.09 -3.53 4.52
CA VAL A 135 12.15 -2.98 3.15
C VAL A 135 13.42 -2.17 2.87
N HIS A 136 14.12 -1.68 3.91
CA HIS A 136 15.33 -0.87 3.72
C HIS A 136 16.49 -1.65 3.07
N THR A 137 16.39 -2.97 2.99
CA THR A 137 17.34 -3.84 2.30
C THR A 137 17.08 -3.93 0.80
N LEU A 138 15.89 -3.49 0.35
CA LEU A 138 15.52 -3.49 -1.05
C LEU A 138 15.93 -2.17 -1.72
N LEU A 139 16.26 -2.26 -3.00
CA LEU A 139 16.65 -1.08 -3.77
C LEU A 139 15.49 -0.06 -3.88
N PRO A 140 15.77 1.25 -3.79
CA PRO A 140 14.76 2.29 -3.97
C PRO A 140 14.04 2.18 -5.31
N THR A 141 14.73 1.69 -6.36
CA THR A 141 14.17 1.47 -7.69
C THR A 141 13.10 0.36 -7.70
N LEU A 142 13.23 -0.67 -6.89
CA LEU A 142 12.21 -1.71 -6.70
C LEU A 142 11.05 -1.18 -5.87
N LEU A 143 11.37 -0.50 -4.75
CA LEU A 143 10.35 0.08 -3.85
C LEU A 143 9.42 1.06 -4.56
N SER A 144 9.95 1.90 -5.46
CA SER A 144 9.15 2.90 -6.18
C SER A 144 8.15 2.32 -7.18
N ARG A 145 8.25 1.03 -7.52
CA ARG A 145 7.40 0.32 -8.49
C ARG A 145 6.42 -0.65 -7.84
N CYS A 146 6.50 -0.81 -6.53
CA CYS A 146 5.65 -1.73 -5.78
C CYS A 146 4.73 -0.98 -4.83
N VAL A 147 3.56 -1.53 -4.59
CA VAL A 147 2.69 -1.08 -3.50
C VAL A 147 3.23 -1.67 -2.20
N LEU A 148 3.61 -0.81 -1.26
CA LEU A 148 4.12 -1.23 0.05
C LEU A 148 2.96 -1.43 1.02
N VAL A 149 2.90 -2.61 1.61
CA VAL A 149 1.98 -2.99 2.70
C VAL A 149 2.82 -3.34 3.91
N LYS A 150 2.74 -2.53 4.96
CA LYS A 150 3.43 -2.77 6.22
C LYS A 150 2.53 -3.49 7.21
N LEU A 151 3.02 -4.62 7.72
CA LEU A 151 2.42 -5.37 8.83
C LEU A 151 3.17 -5.04 10.11
N GLY A 152 2.51 -5.12 11.23
CA GLY A 152 3.16 -4.82 12.52
C GLY A 152 3.17 -3.32 12.87
N GLU A 153 2.95 -2.37 11.94
CA GLU A 153 2.14 -1.25 12.35
C GLU A 153 0.80 -1.90 12.70
N LYS A 154 0.60 -2.25 14.00
CA LYS A 154 -0.74 -2.54 14.50
C LYS A 154 -1.61 -1.49 13.82
N LEU A 155 -2.55 -1.89 12.96
CA LEU A 155 -3.79 -1.16 12.84
C LEU A 155 -4.26 -1.14 14.30
N ARG A 156 -3.76 -0.18 15.07
CA ARG A 156 -4.42 0.20 16.32
C ARG A 156 -5.86 0.35 15.88
N GLU A 157 -6.75 -0.32 16.57
CA GLU A 157 -8.17 -0.05 16.39
C GLU A 157 -8.26 1.44 16.13
N PRO A 158 -8.88 1.88 15.02
CA PRO A 158 -8.82 3.28 14.63
C PRO A 158 -9.11 4.06 15.90
N ASP A 159 -8.17 4.91 16.28
CA ASP A 159 -8.39 5.75 17.46
C ASP A 159 -9.65 6.53 17.11
N LEU A 160 -10.76 6.16 17.74
CA LEU A 160 -12.09 6.71 17.42
C LEU A 160 -12.06 8.24 17.49
N GLU A 161 -11.18 8.80 18.32
CA GLU A 161 -10.96 10.24 18.40
C GLU A 161 -10.25 10.79 17.16
N GLN A 162 -9.24 10.06 16.63
CA GLN A 162 -8.55 10.45 15.39
C GLN A 162 -9.46 10.33 14.17
N GLU A 163 -10.25 9.27 14.08
CA GLU A 163 -11.21 9.09 13.00
C GLU A 163 -12.29 10.18 13.04
N ALA A 164 -12.86 10.45 14.22
CA ALA A 164 -13.83 11.52 14.41
C ALA A 164 -13.26 12.90 14.06
N LEU A 165 -12.02 13.18 14.47
CA LEU A 165 -11.33 14.42 14.13
C LEU A 165 -11.08 14.55 12.61
N ALA A 166 -10.67 13.48 11.95
CA ALA A 166 -10.44 13.47 10.50
C ALA A 166 -11.72 13.73 9.72
N GLU A 167 -12.84 13.11 10.12
CA GLU A 167 -14.14 13.34 9.49
C GLU A 167 -14.65 14.77 9.75
N GLU A 168 -14.53 15.26 10.98
CA GLU A 168 -14.89 16.64 11.34
C GLU A 168 -14.12 17.67 10.51
N ILE A 169 -12.81 17.50 10.38
CA ILE A 169 -11.96 18.38 9.55
C ILE A 169 -12.41 18.31 8.10
N ALA A 170 -12.57 17.11 7.54
CA ALA A 170 -12.93 16.95 6.14
C ALA A 170 -14.33 17.49 5.78
N ASP A 171 -15.25 17.56 6.76
CA ASP A 171 -16.58 18.14 6.57
C ASP A 171 -16.60 19.66 6.66
N ASN A 172 -15.84 20.23 7.59
CA ASN A 172 -16.02 21.62 7.99
C ASN A 172 -14.92 22.57 7.51
N ILE A 173 -13.69 22.09 7.28
CA ILE A 173 -12.52 22.95 7.07
C ILE A 173 -12.66 23.92 5.89
N ALA A 174 -13.32 23.52 4.81
CA ALA A 174 -13.54 24.35 3.62
C ALA A 174 -14.49 25.55 3.88
N HIS A 175 -15.21 25.55 5.00
CA HIS A 175 -16.17 26.58 5.40
C HIS A 175 -15.71 27.41 6.59
N MET A 176 -14.55 27.07 7.17
CA MET A 176 -13.96 27.80 8.30
C MET A 176 -13.27 29.09 7.83
N ASP A 177 -13.23 30.08 8.69
CA ASP A 177 -12.34 31.23 8.47
C ASP A 177 -10.86 30.86 8.72
N ILE A 178 -9.95 31.77 8.37
CA ILE A 178 -8.51 31.52 8.48
C ILE A 178 -8.08 31.34 9.94
N LEU A 179 -8.66 32.10 10.86
CA LEU A 179 -8.28 32.06 12.29
C LEU A 179 -8.74 30.75 12.92
N ASP A 180 -9.96 30.31 12.63
CA ASP A 180 -10.49 29.04 13.10
C ASP A 180 -9.73 27.86 12.47
N THR A 181 -9.38 27.96 11.19
CA THR A 181 -8.55 26.93 10.50
C THR A 181 -7.19 26.78 11.18
N LEU A 182 -6.51 27.88 11.49
CA LEU A 182 -5.22 27.84 12.18
C LEU A 182 -5.36 27.41 13.66
N ALA A 183 -6.48 27.72 14.31
CA ALA A 183 -6.74 27.26 15.68
C ALA A 183 -6.83 25.71 15.76
N LEU A 184 -7.19 25.01 14.68
CA LEU A 184 -7.15 23.56 14.60
C LEU A 184 -5.76 23.00 14.87
N TYR A 185 -4.67 23.76 14.61
CA TYR A 185 -3.32 23.31 14.91
C TYR A 185 -3.16 22.80 16.34
N LYS A 186 -3.82 23.45 17.32
CA LYS A 186 -3.76 23.02 18.74
C LYS A 186 -4.21 21.56 18.92
N ARG A 187 -5.14 21.08 18.10
CA ARG A 187 -5.60 19.68 18.14
C ARG A 187 -4.57 18.71 17.58
N PHE A 188 -3.62 19.19 16.77
CA PHE A 188 -2.52 18.39 16.26
C PHE A 188 -1.28 18.41 17.17
N GLU A 189 -1.18 19.34 18.13
CA GLU A 189 -0.03 19.41 19.04
C GLU A 189 0.17 18.12 19.84
N GLN A 190 -0.91 17.42 20.19
CA GLN A 190 -0.84 16.12 20.86
C GLN A 190 -0.09 15.03 20.08
N TYR A 191 0.03 15.18 18.74
CA TYR A 191 0.75 14.24 17.88
C TYR A 191 2.21 14.63 17.63
N LYS A 192 2.67 15.77 18.16
CA LYS A 192 4.02 16.31 17.95
C LYS A 192 5.13 15.39 18.45
N GLU A 193 4.91 14.74 19.58
CA GLU A 193 5.88 13.87 20.24
C GLU A 193 5.98 12.47 19.57
N SER A 194 4.96 12.07 18.83
CA SER A 194 4.89 10.75 18.17
C SER A 194 4.67 10.89 16.67
N ARG A 195 5.75 10.65 15.92
CA ARG A 195 5.67 10.61 14.44
C ARG A 195 4.67 9.58 13.93
N GLU A 196 4.57 8.46 14.64
CA GLU A 196 3.66 7.37 14.31
C GLU A 196 2.21 7.81 14.45
N SER A 197 1.85 8.45 15.58
CA SER A 197 0.50 8.96 15.82
C SER A 197 0.12 10.06 14.81
N MET A 198 1.08 10.92 14.45
CA MET A 198 0.84 11.93 13.40
C MET A 198 0.66 11.31 12.02
N ALA A 199 1.44 10.28 11.68
CA ALA A 199 1.29 9.56 10.42
C ALA A 199 -0.08 8.88 10.34
N GLN A 200 -0.56 8.29 11.43
CA GLN A 200 -1.90 7.70 11.54
C GLN A 200 -3.00 8.74 11.33
N MET A 201 -2.89 9.91 11.97
CA MET A 201 -3.84 11.01 11.78
C MET A 201 -3.91 11.47 10.31
N LEU A 202 -2.75 11.56 9.64
CA LEU A 202 -2.70 11.88 8.21
C LEU A 202 -3.31 10.79 7.35
N ASP A 203 -3.16 9.51 7.72
CA ASP A 203 -3.80 8.40 7.02
C ASP A 203 -5.33 8.41 7.20
N MET A 204 -5.85 8.78 8.39
CA MET A 204 -7.28 8.95 8.61
C MET A 204 -7.85 10.09 7.75
N LEU A 205 -7.16 11.24 7.66
CA LEU A 205 -7.52 12.34 6.76
C LEU A 205 -7.53 11.89 5.29
N TYR A 206 -6.49 11.18 4.86
CA TYR A 206 -6.42 10.63 3.51
C TYR A 206 -7.60 9.69 3.20
N LEU A 207 -7.94 8.79 4.11
CA LEU A 207 -9.07 7.85 3.95
C LEU A 207 -10.40 8.59 3.88
N SER A 208 -10.60 9.61 4.73
CA SER A 208 -11.79 10.44 4.74
C SER A 208 -12.02 11.13 3.40
N TYR A 209 -11.01 11.80 2.83
CA TYR A 209 -11.11 12.41 1.50
C TYR A 209 -11.25 11.37 0.38
N SER A 210 -10.57 10.23 0.48
CA SER A 210 -10.69 9.15 -0.51
C SER A 210 -12.09 8.54 -0.55
N ARG A 211 -12.76 8.38 0.59
CA ARG A 211 -14.17 7.94 0.68
C ARG A 211 -15.09 8.95 -0.02
N ARG A 212 -14.88 10.26 0.21
CA ARG A 212 -15.66 11.34 -0.41
C ARG A 212 -15.51 11.39 -1.93
N ILE A 213 -14.28 11.19 -2.44
CA ILE A 213 -14.06 11.09 -3.89
C ILE A 213 -14.85 9.90 -4.47
N LYS A 214 -14.77 8.73 -3.86
CA LYS A 214 -15.49 7.53 -4.31
C LYS A 214 -17.02 7.71 -4.28
N GLN A 215 -17.53 8.42 -3.28
CA GLN A 215 -18.96 8.71 -3.13
C GLN A 215 -19.41 9.89 -3.97
N GLY A 216 -18.53 10.84 -4.24
CA GLY A 216 -18.78 12.12 -4.90
C GLY A 216 -18.59 12.14 -6.41
N VAL A 217 -18.23 11.01 -7.03
CA VAL A 217 -18.09 10.88 -8.52
C VAL A 217 -19.36 11.31 -9.28
N ALA A 218 -20.48 11.52 -8.57
CA ALA A 218 -21.74 12.04 -9.11
C ALA A 218 -21.96 13.56 -8.89
N ARG A 219 -21.03 14.30 -8.23
CA ARG A 219 -21.22 15.72 -7.88
C ARG A 219 -20.07 16.56 -8.43
N SER A 220 -20.31 17.50 -9.25
CA SER A 220 -19.48 18.53 -9.94
C SER A 220 -17.94 18.35 -9.99
N GLU A 221 -17.32 18.64 -11.17
CA GLU A 221 -15.86 18.60 -11.41
C GLU A 221 -15.04 19.48 -10.44
N ALA A 222 -15.58 20.60 -9.96
CA ALA A 222 -14.88 21.50 -9.05
C ALA A 222 -14.66 20.91 -7.66
N ALA A 223 -15.63 20.18 -7.11
CA ALA A 223 -15.50 19.50 -5.82
C ALA A 223 -14.49 18.36 -5.90
N ASN A 224 -14.49 17.62 -7.01
CA ASN A 224 -13.52 16.55 -7.23
C ASN A 224 -12.09 17.08 -7.28
N LYS A 225 -11.84 18.22 -7.95
CA LYS A 225 -10.49 18.81 -8.02
C LYS A 225 -9.97 19.22 -6.64
N LEU A 226 -10.80 19.85 -5.82
CA LEU A 226 -10.41 20.25 -4.45
C LEU A 226 -10.02 19.03 -3.60
N TRP A 227 -10.75 17.93 -3.68
CA TRP A 227 -10.43 16.72 -2.93
C TRP A 227 -9.14 16.04 -3.39
N PHE A 228 -8.82 16.08 -4.69
CA PHE A 228 -7.53 15.60 -5.20
C PHE A 228 -6.38 16.49 -4.73
N ASP A 229 -6.56 17.82 -4.73
CA ASP A 229 -5.57 18.78 -4.21
C ASP A 229 -5.34 18.51 -2.70
N ASN A 230 -6.37 18.23 -1.93
CA ASN A 230 -6.30 17.89 -0.50
C ASN A 230 -5.54 16.57 -0.26
N ILE A 231 -5.81 15.53 -1.03
CA ILE A 231 -5.06 14.28 -0.95
C ILE A 231 -3.57 14.49 -1.22
N SER A 232 -3.25 15.28 -2.26
CA SER A 232 -1.86 15.63 -2.59
C SER A 232 -1.18 16.41 -1.47
N ALA A 233 -1.90 17.34 -0.83
CA ALA A 233 -1.40 18.11 0.32
C ALA A 233 -1.08 17.22 1.52
N ILE A 234 -1.97 16.25 1.84
CA ILE A 234 -1.76 15.29 2.93
C ILE A 234 -0.52 14.43 2.66
N GLN A 235 -0.36 13.90 1.45
CA GLN A 235 0.80 13.08 1.08
C GLN A 235 2.11 13.87 1.15
N HIS A 236 2.10 15.11 0.67
CA HIS A 236 3.27 16.00 0.73
C HIS A 236 3.66 16.32 2.18
N THR A 237 2.68 16.60 3.06
CA THR A 237 2.93 16.83 4.49
C THR A 237 3.53 15.60 5.15
N LYS A 238 3.03 14.41 4.81
CA LYS A 238 3.59 13.14 5.30
C LYS A 238 5.06 12.99 4.93
N GLN A 239 5.45 13.34 3.69
CA GLN A 239 6.85 13.33 3.24
C GLN A 239 7.72 14.35 4.01
N ILE A 240 7.24 15.58 4.20
CA ILE A 240 7.97 16.62 4.95
C ILE A 240 8.27 16.14 6.37
N LEU A 241 7.27 15.60 7.06
CA LEU A 241 7.42 15.11 8.45
C LEU A 241 8.34 13.87 8.53
N ALA A 242 8.30 12.99 7.54
CA ALA A 242 9.22 11.85 7.45
C ALA A 242 10.70 12.30 7.32
N GLN A 243 10.95 13.45 6.67
CA GLN A 243 12.27 14.04 6.46
C GLN A 243 12.70 15.01 7.58
N ASN A 244 12.07 14.94 8.76
CA ASN A 244 12.33 15.86 9.89
C ASN A 244 12.01 17.34 9.61
N GLY A 245 11.04 17.62 8.75
CA GLY A 245 10.55 18.99 8.55
C GLY A 245 9.95 19.59 9.82
N ASN A 246 9.83 20.93 9.85
CA ASN A 246 9.23 21.64 10.95
C ASN A 246 7.75 21.22 11.10
N PHE A 247 7.40 20.59 12.23
CA PHE A 247 6.09 20.05 12.51
C PHE A 247 4.98 21.12 12.42
N GLN A 248 5.17 22.24 13.13
CA GLN A 248 4.18 23.31 13.18
C GLN A 248 3.90 23.85 11.77
N LEU A 249 4.95 24.23 11.05
CA LEU A 249 4.82 24.78 9.70
C LEU A 249 4.16 23.80 8.73
N ALA A 250 4.53 22.51 8.81
CA ALA A 250 3.98 21.49 7.95
C ALA A 250 2.47 21.29 8.19
N VAL A 251 2.02 21.29 9.45
CA VAL A 251 0.61 21.14 9.81
C VAL A 251 -0.19 22.41 9.48
N GLU A 252 0.32 23.60 9.77
CA GLU A 252 -0.35 24.87 9.41
C GLU A 252 -0.55 24.99 7.89
N LEU A 253 0.48 24.68 7.10
CA LEU A 253 0.38 24.66 5.63
C LEU A 253 -0.62 23.63 5.13
N LEU A 254 -0.66 22.46 5.77
CA LEU A 254 -1.68 21.45 5.44
C LEU A 254 -3.08 21.99 5.66
N LEU A 255 -3.36 22.53 6.85
CA LEU A 255 -4.67 23.05 7.21
C LEU A 255 -5.14 24.16 6.26
N LEU A 256 -4.25 25.09 5.90
CA LEU A 256 -4.55 26.15 4.93
C LEU A 256 -4.86 25.59 3.53
N LYS A 257 -4.12 24.56 3.10
CA LYS A 257 -4.40 23.88 1.82
C LYS A 257 -5.74 23.14 1.84
N LEU A 258 -6.05 22.43 2.92
CA LEU A 258 -7.33 21.75 3.09
C LEU A 258 -8.52 22.72 3.10
N ASN A 259 -8.34 23.92 3.65
CA ASN A 259 -9.31 25.00 3.59
C ASN A 259 -9.50 25.58 2.17
N GLY A 260 -8.54 25.38 1.27
CA GLY A 260 -8.58 25.89 -0.11
C GLY A 260 -7.93 27.25 -0.30
N ILE A 261 -7.18 27.76 0.69
CA ILE A 261 -6.47 29.04 0.62
C ILE A 261 -5.23 28.85 -0.26
N LYS A 262 -5.17 29.59 -1.39
CA LYS A 262 -4.09 29.50 -2.40
C LYS A 262 -3.06 30.61 -2.34
N GLU A 263 -3.26 31.63 -1.51
CA GLU A 263 -2.49 32.90 -1.58
C GLU A 263 -1.19 32.94 -0.77
N PHE A 264 -0.75 31.83 -0.15
CA PHE A 264 0.45 31.80 0.71
C PHE A 264 1.54 30.84 0.24
N ILE A 265 1.59 30.50 -1.06
CA ILE A 265 2.62 29.61 -1.61
C ILE A 265 3.31 30.29 -2.78
#